data_6c70ed02ff1a35d249fe0d8539dce119
#
_entry.id   6c70ed02ff1a35d249fe0d8539dce119
#
_cell.length_a   1.000
_cell.length_b   1.000
_cell.length_c   1.000
_cell.angle_alpha   90.00
_cell.angle_beta   90.00
_cell.angle_gamma   90.00
#
_symmetry.space_group_name_H-M   'P 1'
#
loop_
_entity.id
_entity.type
_entity.pdbx_description
1 polymer ?
#
loop_
_entity_poly.entity_id
_entity_poly.type
_entity_poly.pdbx_seq_one_letter_code
_entity_poly.pdbx_strand_id
1 'polypeptide(L)'
;MITATAIDALTVIVPILPPSANHMYATGRNGAKFLTEEAQAFRAYVAVEARTVARMTGWQLPAGRLAITIKLTYGTRARTDIDNRAKSAIDSMALALGFDDSRIDRVVIERAGYDQRRPLCEMILEEWV
;
A
#
# COMPACT_ATOMS: atom_id res chain seq x y z
N MET A 1 18.68 -25.81 -18.00
CA MET A 1 17.85 -25.83 -16.80
C MET A 1 17.31 -24.43 -16.54
N ILE A 2 16.02 -24.32 -16.45
CA ILE A 2 15.42 -23.04 -16.16
C ILE A 2 15.44 -22.87 -14.65
N THR A 3 16.26 -21.97 -14.20
CA THR A 3 16.21 -21.55 -12.81
C THR A 3 14.95 -20.69 -12.64
N ALA A 4 14.15 -20.99 -11.64
CA ALA A 4 13.02 -20.15 -11.34
C ALA A 4 13.54 -18.73 -11.17
N THR A 5 13.05 -17.81 -11.99
CA THR A 5 13.41 -16.41 -11.89
C THR A 5 12.94 -15.92 -10.53
N ALA A 6 13.86 -15.37 -9.74
CA ALA A 6 13.48 -14.74 -8.50
C ALA A 6 12.48 -13.63 -8.80
N ILE A 7 11.40 -13.57 -8.05
CA ILE A 7 10.44 -12.50 -8.20
C ILE A 7 11.02 -11.27 -7.53
N ASP A 8 11.36 -10.27 -8.34
CA ASP A 8 12.05 -9.08 -7.88
C ASP A 8 11.11 -8.06 -7.23
N ALA A 9 9.84 -8.11 -7.58
CA ALA A 9 8.87 -7.16 -7.07
C ALA A 9 7.60 -7.86 -6.61
N LEU A 10 7.00 -7.34 -5.53
CA LEU A 10 5.71 -7.78 -5.06
C LEU A 10 4.66 -6.76 -5.50
N THR A 11 3.66 -7.22 -6.25
CA THR A 11 2.54 -6.38 -6.66
C THR A 11 1.30 -6.77 -5.87
N VAL A 12 0.75 -5.79 -5.16
CA VAL A 12 -0.45 -5.96 -4.33
C VAL A 12 -1.53 -5.02 -4.85
N ILE A 13 -2.69 -5.57 -5.17
CA ILE A 13 -3.82 -4.79 -5.68
C ILE A 13 -4.99 -4.96 -4.73
N VAL A 14 -5.52 -3.85 -4.22
CA VAL A 14 -6.69 -3.87 -3.35
C VAL A 14 -7.81 -3.01 -3.95
N PRO A 15 -9.08 -3.39 -3.74
CA PRO A 15 -10.22 -2.77 -4.44
C PRO A 15 -10.72 -1.48 -3.78
N ILE A 16 -9.90 -0.85 -2.97
CA ILE A 16 -10.21 0.41 -2.31
C ILE A 16 -8.98 1.30 -2.30
N LEU A 17 -9.19 2.59 -2.16
CA LEU A 17 -8.10 3.54 -2.03
C LEU A 17 -7.62 3.61 -0.58
N PRO A 18 -6.31 3.87 -0.37
CA PRO A 18 -5.85 4.19 0.98
C PRO A 18 -6.49 5.50 1.44
N PRO A 19 -6.90 5.60 2.71
CA PRO A 19 -7.44 6.85 3.21
C PRO A 19 -6.39 7.94 3.19
N SER A 20 -6.82 9.20 3.07
CA SER A 20 -5.89 10.32 3.20
C SER A 20 -5.33 10.39 4.63
N ALA A 21 -4.17 11.02 4.78
CA ALA A 21 -3.54 11.16 6.09
C ALA A 21 -4.47 11.82 7.11
N ASN A 22 -5.32 12.73 6.66
CA ASN A 22 -6.28 13.42 7.54
C ASN A 22 -7.42 12.53 8.01
N HIS A 23 -7.65 11.40 7.34
CA HIS A 23 -8.73 10.47 7.64
C HIS A 23 -8.26 9.11 8.13
N MET A 24 -6.97 8.99 8.49
CA MET A 24 -6.44 7.75 9.07
C MET A 24 -6.83 7.57 10.53
N TYR A 25 -6.87 8.67 11.27
CA TYR A 25 -7.12 8.66 12.70
C TYR A 25 -8.25 9.60 13.05
N ALA A 26 -9.03 9.21 14.06
CA ALA A 26 -10.03 10.05 14.68
C ALA A 26 -9.70 10.19 16.17
N THR A 27 -10.24 11.24 16.81
CA THR A 27 -10.00 11.51 18.22
C THR A 27 -11.24 11.15 19.01
N GLY A 28 -11.08 10.30 20.03
CA GLY A 28 -12.14 9.93 20.95
C GLY A 28 -12.40 10.99 22.00
N ARG A 29 -13.43 10.75 22.86
CA ARG A 29 -13.86 11.69 23.90
C ARG A 29 -12.76 12.04 24.90
N ASN A 30 -11.87 11.11 25.16
CA ASN A 30 -10.76 11.28 26.10
C ASN A 30 -9.50 11.82 25.46
N GLY A 31 -9.56 12.28 24.22
CA GLY A 31 -8.40 12.76 23.47
C GLY A 31 -7.54 11.65 22.85
N ALA A 32 -7.88 10.38 23.07
CA ALA A 32 -7.13 9.27 22.50
C ALA A 32 -7.40 9.18 20.98
N LYS A 33 -6.34 8.94 20.21
CA LYS A 33 -6.47 8.72 18.77
C LYS A 33 -6.71 7.25 18.48
N PHE A 34 -7.55 6.98 17.49
CA PHE A 34 -7.81 5.62 17.04
C PHE A 34 -7.92 5.60 15.51
N LEU A 35 -7.65 4.43 14.92
CA LEU A 35 -7.81 4.26 13.49
C LEU A 35 -9.27 4.33 13.08
N THR A 36 -9.54 5.08 12.01
CA THR A 36 -10.88 5.11 11.42
C THR A 36 -11.25 3.75 10.84
N GLU A 37 -12.54 3.50 10.65
CA GLU A 37 -13.01 2.28 10.00
C GLU A 37 -12.42 2.14 8.60
N GLU A 38 -12.31 3.25 7.87
CA GLU A 38 -11.74 3.30 6.55
C GLU A 38 -10.28 2.83 6.55
N ALA A 39 -9.49 3.32 7.51
CA ALA A 39 -8.09 2.92 7.66
C ALA A 39 -7.97 1.45 8.08
N GLN A 40 -8.83 0.98 8.97
CA GLN A 40 -8.84 -0.42 9.38
C GLN A 40 -9.18 -1.34 8.22
N ALA A 41 -10.16 -0.98 7.40
CA ALA A 41 -10.55 -1.77 6.23
C ALA A 41 -9.40 -1.85 5.21
N PHE A 42 -8.74 -0.73 4.95
CA PHE A 42 -7.61 -0.71 4.02
C PHE A 42 -6.47 -1.61 4.52
N ARG A 43 -6.11 -1.50 5.80
CA ARG A 43 -5.08 -2.36 6.40
C ARG A 43 -5.43 -3.84 6.31
N ALA A 44 -6.69 -4.19 6.53
CA ALA A 44 -7.14 -5.57 6.48
C ALA A 44 -7.02 -6.14 5.06
N TYR A 45 -7.44 -5.38 4.05
CA TYR A 45 -7.28 -5.80 2.66
C TYR A 45 -5.82 -6.00 2.28
N VAL A 46 -4.97 -5.04 2.64
CA VAL A 46 -3.54 -5.13 2.33
C VAL A 46 -2.90 -6.32 3.03
N ALA A 47 -3.25 -6.56 4.29
CA ALA A 47 -2.69 -7.68 5.05
C ALA A 47 -2.98 -9.03 4.38
N VAL A 48 -4.22 -9.23 3.93
CA VAL A 48 -4.61 -10.48 3.27
C VAL A 48 -3.95 -10.60 1.91
N GLU A 49 -4.06 -9.57 1.07
CA GLU A 49 -3.53 -9.61 -0.29
C GLU A 49 -2.01 -9.71 -0.34
N ALA A 50 -1.31 -8.90 0.45
CA ALA A 50 0.14 -8.90 0.44
C ALA A 50 0.70 -10.25 0.87
N ARG A 51 0.16 -10.82 1.93
CA ARG A 51 0.61 -12.13 2.43
C ARG A 51 0.24 -13.26 1.47
N THR A 52 -0.94 -13.18 0.86
CA THR A 52 -1.38 -14.19 -0.11
C THR A 52 -0.50 -14.18 -1.34
N VAL A 53 -0.27 -13.01 -1.93
CA VAL A 53 0.55 -12.89 -3.14
C VAL A 53 2.00 -13.28 -2.85
N ALA A 54 2.55 -12.85 -1.72
CA ALA A 54 3.93 -13.21 -1.34
C ALA A 54 4.08 -14.74 -1.23
N ARG A 55 3.12 -15.41 -0.60
CA ARG A 55 3.15 -16.87 -0.46
C ARG A 55 2.99 -17.56 -1.79
N MET A 56 2.06 -17.12 -2.63
CA MET A 56 1.78 -17.75 -3.92
C MET A 56 2.92 -17.58 -4.92
N THR A 57 3.61 -16.45 -4.87
CA THR A 57 4.71 -16.13 -5.79
C THR A 57 6.08 -16.55 -5.27
N GLY A 58 6.19 -16.86 -3.98
CA GLY A 58 7.48 -17.14 -3.35
C GLY A 58 8.31 -15.88 -3.09
N TRP A 59 7.70 -14.70 -3.20
CA TRP A 59 8.41 -13.45 -2.93
C TRP A 59 8.89 -13.38 -1.49
N GLN A 60 10.12 -12.95 -1.31
CA GLN A 60 10.71 -12.75 0.01
C GLN A 60 11.13 -11.30 0.17
N LEU A 61 10.93 -10.77 1.37
CA LEU A 61 11.32 -9.40 1.68
C LEU A 61 12.82 -9.23 1.52
N PRO A 62 13.28 -8.30 0.67
CA PRO A 62 14.70 -8.02 0.52
C PRO A 62 15.32 -7.56 1.84
N ALA A 63 16.61 -7.84 2.01
CA ALA A 63 17.34 -7.43 3.22
C ALA A 63 17.76 -5.96 3.18
N GLY A 64 17.87 -5.37 1.99
CA GLY A 64 18.38 -4.01 1.80
C GLY A 64 17.32 -2.92 1.82
N ARG A 65 17.63 -1.84 1.13
CA ARG A 65 16.71 -0.70 1.00
C ARG A 65 15.56 -1.06 0.07
N LEU A 66 14.43 -0.37 0.22
CA LEU A 66 13.21 -0.68 -0.50
C LEU A 66 12.72 0.53 -1.29
N ALA A 67 12.01 0.24 -2.39
CA ALA A 67 11.28 1.22 -3.16
C ALA A 67 9.82 0.79 -3.27
N ILE A 68 8.90 1.74 -3.19
CA ILE A 68 7.49 1.46 -3.37
C ILE A 68 6.92 2.36 -4.45
N THR A 69 6.11 1.77 -5.33
CA THR A 69 5.33 2.49 -6.33
C THR A 69 3.86 2.29 -6.01
N ILE A 70 3.12 3.39 -5.91
CA ILE A 70 1.70 3.39 -5.57
C ILE A 70 0.93 3.97 -6.74
N LYS A 71 0.01 3.19 -7.30
CA LYS A 71 -0.81 3.62 -8.42
C LYS A 71 -2.27 3.63 -7.98
N LEU A 72 -2.90 4.81 -8.08
CA LEU A 72 -4.25 5.02 -7.60
C LEU A 72 -5.21 5.18 -8.77
N THR A 73 -6.24 4.34 -8.82
CA THR A 73 -7.36 4.49 -9.73
C THR A 73 -8.55 5.01 -8.91
N TYR A 74 -9.00 6.21 -9.22
CA TYR A 74 -10.04 6.89 -8.46
C TYR A 74 -11.42 6.55 -8.99
N GLY A 75 -12.40 6.48 -8.08
CA GLY A 75 -13.80 6.29 -8.45
C GLY A 75 -14.51 7.60 -8.82
N THR A 76 -13.87 8.73 -8.58
CA THR A 76 -14.38 10.05 -8.93
C THR A 76 -13.30 10.87 -9.60
N ARG A 77 -13.72 11.90 -10.34
CA ARG A 77 -12.80 12.85 -10.99
C ARG A 77 -12.48 14.05 -10.10
N ALA A 78 -12.88 14.01 -8.84
CA ALA A 78 -12.58 15.07 -7.90
C ALA A 78 -11.07 15.25 -7.76
N ARG A 79 -10.63 16.50 -7.69
CA ARG A 79 -9.21 16.81 -7.48
C ARG A 79 -8.88 16.59 -6.03
N THR A 80 -8.05 15.59 -5.77
CA THR A 80 -7.52 15.33 -4.43
C THR A 80 -6.02 15.17 -4.53
N ASP A 81 -5.32 15.52 -3.47
CA ASP A 81 -3.87 15.38 -3.41
C ASP A 81 -3.51 13.89 -3.35
N ILE A 82 -2.67 13.44 -4.28
CA ILE A 82 -2.26 12.04 -4.33
C ILE A 82 -1.27 11.70 -3.22
N ASP A 83 -0.37 12.61 -2.88
CA ASP A 83 0.66 12.38 -1.84
C ASP A 83 0.05 12.15 -0.47
N ASN A 84 -1.11 12.69 -0.21
CA ASN A 84 -1.83 12.58 1.04
C ASN A 84 -2.27 11.14 1.36
N ARG A 85 -2.20 10.23 0.40
CA ARG A 85 -2.59 8.82 0.56
C ARG A 85 -1.40 7.88 0.70
N ALA A 86 -0.18 8.38 0.49
CA ALA A 86 1.02 7.55 0.51
C ALA A 86 1.27 6.95 1.89
N LYS A 87 1.06 7.71 2.96
CA LYS A 87 1.35 7.24 4.32
C LYS A 87 0.54 6.00 4.69
N SER A 88 -0.74 5.99 4.40
CA SER A 88 -1.60 4.84 4.71
C SER A 88 -1.19 3.61 3.91
N ALA A 89 -0.86 3.79 2.63
CA ALA A 89 -0.40 2.69 1.78
C ALA A 89 0.90 2.09 2.30
N ILE A 90 1.87 2.93 2.63
CA ILE A 90 3.18 2.50 3.15
C ILE A 90 3.02 1.80 4.49
N ASP A 91 2.30 2.41 5.43
CA ASP A 91 2.09 1.83 6.76
C ASP A 91 1.43 0.45 6.68
N SER A 92 0.45 0.30 5.78
CA SER A 92 -0.25 -0.97 5.62
C SER A 92 0.63 -2.06 5.04
N MET A 93 1.47 -1.73 4.05
CA MET A 93 2.43 -2.68 3.48
C MET A 93 3.50 -3.07 4.50
N ALA A 94 4.02 -2.10 5.23
CA ALA A 94 5.04 -2.33 6.25
C ALA A 94 4.52 -3.26 7.35
N LEU A 95 3.29 -3.01 7.80
CA LEU A 95 2.66 -3.85 8.82
C LEU A 95 2.39 -5.27 8.29
N ALA A 96 1.88 -5.38 7.07
CA ALA A 96 1.53 -6.67 6.47
C ALA A 96 2.76 -7.57 6.26
N LEU A 97 3.87 -6.99 5.83
CA LEU A 97 5.07 -7.73 5.44
C LEU A 97 6.17 -7.72 6.51
N GLY A 98 5.98 -6.97 7.59
CA GLY A 98 6.89 -7.00 8.73
C GLY A 98 8.19 -6.24 8.52
N PHE A 99 8.16 -5.07 7.89
CA PHE A 99 9.35 -4.23 7.76
C PHE A 99 9.10 -2.84 8.35
N ASP A 100 10.19 -2.15 8.67
CA ASP A 100 10.14 -0.77 9.13
C ASP A 100 10.07 0.16 7.92
N ASP A 101 9.17 1.12 7.94
CA ASP A 101 8.98 2.06 6.82
C ASP A 101 10.22 2.92 6.55
N SER A 102 11.12 3.05 7.54
CA SER A 102 12.40 3.73 7.35
C SER A 102 13.31 3.04 6.33
N ARG A 103 13.02 1.79 5.97
CA ARG A 103 13.77 1.09 4.92
C ARG A 103 13.42 1.56 3.52
N ILE A 104 12.34 2.33 3.35
CA ILE A 104 11.93 2.82 2.04
C ILE A 104 12.72 4.08 1.69
N ASP A 105 13.53 3.99 0.62
CA ASP A 105 14.33 5.10 0.12
C ASP A 105 13.70 5.82 -1.06
N ARG A 106 12.76 5.17 -1.74
CA ARG A 106 12.11 5.76 -2.91
C ARG A 106 10.63 5.49 -2.85
N VAL A 107 9.84 6.56 -3.01
CA VAL A 107 8.37 6.48 -3.11
C VAL A 107 7.96 7.13 -4.41
N VAL A 108 7.22 6.40 -5.23
CA VAL A 108 6.55 6.93 -6.40
C VAL A 108 5.06 6.76 -6.18
N ILE A 109 4.31 7.84 -6.30
CA ILE A 109 2.86 7.77 -6.23
C ILE A 109 2.27 8.49 -7.44
N GLU A 110 1.30 7.87 -8.07
CA GLU A 110 0.70 8.44 -9.27
C GLU A 110 -0.80 8.18 -9.33
N ARG A 111 -1.50 9.07 -9.99
CA ARG A 111 -2.89 8.87 -10.39
C ARG A 111 -2.88 8.08 -11.69
N ALA A 112 -3.19 6.78 -11.60
CA ALA A 112 -3.13 5.88 -12.73
C ALA A 112 -4.36 6.00 -13.63
N GLY A 113 -5.51 6.41 -13.07
CA GLY A 113 -6.70 6.51 -13.88
C GLY A 113 -7.95 6.81 -13.07
N TYR A 114 -9.06 6.67 -13.76
CA TYR A 114 -10.39 6.86 -13.21
C TYR A 114 -11.27 5.69 -13.64
N ASP A 115 -11.94 5.08 -12.69
CA ASP A 115 -12.93 4.04 -12.94
C ASP A 115 -13.97 4.10 -11.84
N GLN A 116 -15.18 4.57 -12.19
CA GLN A 116 -16.26 4.76 -11.24
C GLN A 116 -16.67 3.45 -10.56
N ARG A 117 -16.56 2.34 -11.27
CA ARG A 117 -16.97 1.04 -10.77
C ARG A 117 -15.89 0.30 -10.02
N ARG A 118 -14.62 0.63 -10.25
CA ARG A 118 -13.48 -0.12 -9.73
C ARG A 118 -12.36 0.80 -9.26
N PRO A 119 -12.60 1.60 -8.21
CA PRO A 119 -11.47 2.27 -7.58
C PRO A 119 -10.53 1.21 -7.05
N LEU A 120 -9.23 1.43 -7.19
CA LEU A 120 -8.26 0.47 -6.68
C LEU A 120 -6.92 1.13 -6.39
N CYS A 121 -6.15 0.44 -5.57
CA CYS A 121 -4.79 0.82 -5.24
C CYS A 121 -3.87 -0.33 -5.62
N GLU A 122 -2.91 -0.07 -6.47
CA GLU A 122 -1.85 -1.02 -6.81
C GLU A 122 -0.57 -0.55 -6.15
N MET A 123 0.09 -1.45 -5.41
CA MET A 123 1.34 -1.16 -4.71
C MET A 123 2.40 -2.14 -5.16
N ILE A 124 3.53 -1.64 -5.59
CA ILE A 124 4.65 -2.45 -6.06
C ILE A 124 5.83 -2.19 -5.13
N LEU A 125 6.27 -3.23 -4.44
CA LEU A 125 7.39 -3.16 -3.50
C LEU A 125 8.55 -3.96 -4.05
N GLU A 126 9.73 -3.34 -4.07
CA GLU A 126 10.93 -3.97 -4.61
C GLU A 126 12.17 -3.49 -3.88
N GLU A 127 13.28 -4.22 -4.05
CA GLU A 127 14.56 -3.78 -3.53
C GLU A 127 15.02 -2.53 -4.28
N TRP A 128 15.52 -1.56 -3.54
CA TRP A 128 16.09 -0.34 -4.10
C TRP A 128 17.61 -0.46 -4.12
N VAL A 129 18.15 -0.42 -5.30
CA VAL A 129 19.60 -0.60 -5.50
C VAL A 129 20.22 0.68 -6.06
#